data_cd3113dee2ad2ad8915b9a2dcd71fe4a
#
_entry.id   cd3113dee2ad2ad8915b9a2dcd71fe4a
#
_cell.length_a   1.000
_cell.length_b   1.000
_cell.length_c   1.000
_cell.angle_alpha   90.00
_cell.angle_beta   90.00
_cell.angle_gamma   90.00
#
_symmetry.space_group_name_H-M   'P 1'
#
loop_
_entity.id
_entity.type
_entity.pdbx_description
1 polymer ?
#
loop_
_entity_poly.entity_id
_entity_poly.type
_entity_poly.pdbx_seq_one_letter_code
_entity_poly.pdbx_strand_id
1 'polypeptide(L)'
;MKNLFSPFSLQKIMMASLLVVSSLLQAQNPKGKLFIIGGGNRSDDLMKQVLATAELNKKDYIVVLPMSSEEPDSAFIFFKTQMVKLTSNPIVMLNFTAATAQNKVLTDSVQKAKLIFISGGDQTRFMAVVNNTPVKTAIQKAYENGSTISGTSAGAAVMSEKMITGNQKLQKEYSGTFDNIRYDNLETSEGLGLLKTAVIDQHFLKRNRYNRLLSALVEFPDLTGIGIDESTAIIVRNNQIEVAGESEVIVVRNPKGVSKSKKNNLISIEKLEMSIYTAGQKFNIK
;
A
#
# COMPACT_ATOMS: atom_id res chain seq x y z
N MET A 1 -58.40 -30.29 -2.35
CA MET A 1 -56.91 -30.34 -2.29
C MET A 1 -56.46 -29.36 -1.23
N LYS A 2 -55.95 -29.88 -0.09
CA LYS A 2 -55.56 -29.05 1.07
C LYS A 2 -54.13 -28.51 0.85
N ASN A 3 -53.94 -27.21 1.07
CA ASN A 3 -52.67 -26.52 0.98
C ASN A 3 -51.64 -27.15 1.94
N LEU A 4 -50.53 -27.66 1.39
CA LEU A 4 -49.51 -28.48 2.07
C LEU A 4 -48.31 -27.69 2.61
N PHE A 5 -48.39 -26.36 2.66
CA PHE A 5 -47.28 -25.55 3.22
C PHE A 5 -47.83 -24.56 4.26
N SER A 6 -47.40 -24.76 5.50
CA SER A 6 -47.67 -23.83 6.57
C SER A 6 -46.80 -22.56 6.40
N PRO A 7 -47.30 -21.35 6.73
CA PRO A 7 -46.47 -20.11 6.62
C PRO A 7 -45.20 -20.15 7.47
N PHE A 8 -45.12 -20.99 8.50
CA PHE A 8 -43.94 -21.21 9.34
C PHE A 8 -42.78 -21.93 8.61
N SER A 9 -43.05 -22.72 7.58
CA SER A 9 -42.02 -23.42 6.80
C SER A 9 -41.33 -22.50 5.80
N LEU A 10 -42.09 -21.56 5.20
CA LEU A 10 -41.55 -20.59 4.25
C LEU A 10 -40.62 -19.57 4.92
N GLN A 11 -40.95 -19.13 6.15
CA GLN A 11 -40.13 -18.21 6.93
C GLN A 11 -38.80 -18.83 7.34
N LYS A 12 -38.78 -20.13 7.71
CA LYS A 12 -37.55 -20.85 8.05
C LYS A 12 -36.64 -21.09 6.84
N ILE A 13 -37.24 -21.33 5.66
CA ILE A 13 -36.46 -21.47 4.41
C ILE A 13 -35.85 -20.13 3.98
N MET A 14 -36.62 -19.02 4.10
CA MET A 14 -36.11 -17.68 3.82
C MET A 14 -35.01 -17.23 4.79
N MET A 15 -35.13 -17.52 6.08
CA MET A 15 -34.07 -17.23 7.06
C MET A 15 -32.81 -18.08 6.84
N ALA A 16 -32.95 -19.34 6.46
CA ALA A 16 -31.83 -20.21 6.14
C ALA A 16 -31.10 -19.75 4.85
N SER A 17 -31.84 -19.31 3.83
CA SER A 17 -31.25 -18.76 2.61
C SER A 17 -30.53 -17.41 2.84
N LEU A 18 -31.04 -16.54 3.72
CA LEU A 18 -30.35 -15.30 4.10
C LEU A 18 -29.04 -15.55 4.85
N LEU A 19 -29.02 -16.56 5.73
CA LEU A 19 -27.80 -16.96 6.47
C LEU A 19 -26.72 -17.56 5.57
N VAL A 20 -27.10 -18.30 4.53
CA VAL A 20 -26.17 -18.86 3.56
C VAL A 20 -25.59 -17.78 2.63
N VAL A 21 -26.41 -16.78 2.26
CA VAL A 21 -25.93 -15.64 1.43
C VAL A 21 -25.01 -14.71 2.24
N SER A 22 -25.26 -14.53 3.54
CA SER A 22 -24.36 -13.71 4.38
C SER A 22 -23.00 -14.37 4.65
N SER A 23 -22.90 -15.68 4.62
CA SER A 23 -21.62 -16.39 4.77
C SER A 23 -20.74 -16.35 3.52
N LEU A 24 -21.29 -16.04 2.35
CA LEU A 24 -20.56 -15.91 1.07
C LEU A 24 -19.93 -14.51 0.86
N LEU A 25 -20.27 -13.54 1.72
CA LEU A 25 -19.78 -12.15 1.63
C LEU A 25 -18.66 -11.82 2.62
N GLN A 26 -18.09 -12.79 3.34
CA GLN A 26 -16.84 -12.57 4.03
C GLN A 26 -15.74 -12.38 2.98
N ALA A 27 -15.30 -11.15 2.79
CA ALA A 27 -14.12 -10.85 2.01
C ALA A 27 -12.97 -11.70 2.56
N GLN A 28 -12.56 -12.72 1.79
CA GLN A 28 -11.43 -13.56 2.20
C GLN A 28 -10.21 -12.67 2.35
N ASN A 29 -9.51 -12.79 3.47
CA ASN A 29 -8.25 -12.11 3.65
C ASN A 29 -7.31 -12.47 2.49
N PRO A 30 -6.59 -11.50 1.91
CA PRO A 30 -5.69 -11.77 0.82
C PRO A 30 -4.62 -12.79 1.27
N LYS A 31 -4.30 -13.74 0.42
CA LYS A 31 -3.25 -14.74 0.68
C LYS A 31 -1.84 -14.16 0.48
N GLY A 32 -1.75 -13.05 -0.20
CA GLY A 32 -0.51 -12.34 -0.50
C GLY A 32 0.05 -11.58 0.70
N LYS A 33 1.22 -11.00 0.46
CA LYS A 33 1.95 -10.21 1.46
C LYS A 33 2.33 -8.87 0.83
N LEU A 34 2.47 -7.82 1.64
CA LEU A 34 3.06 -6.57 1.20
C LEU A 34 4.44 -6.43 1.83
N PHE A 35 5.41 -5.95 1.04
CA PHE A 35 6.73 -5.58 1.53
C PHE A 35 6.98 -4.11 1.15
N ILE A 36 6.72 -3.21 2.09
CA ILE A 36 6.59 -1.77 1.84
C ILE A 36 7.85 -1.08 2.35
N ILE A 37 8.70 -0.57 1.44
CA ILE A 37 10.01 0.04 1.74
C ILE A 37 9.87 1.56 1.75
N GLY A 38 10.29 2.20 2.83
CA GLY A 38 10.21 3.66 3.00
C GLY A 38 11.07 4.48 2.03
N GLY A 39 11.96 3.86 1.29
CA GLY A 39 12.84 4.51 0.33
C GLY A 39 14.32 4.40 0.71
N GLY A 40 15.15 5.25 0.11
CA GLY A 40 16.59 5.27 0.35
C GLY A 40 17.33 4.07 -0.23
N ASN A 41 18.49 3.78 0.34
CA ASN A 41 19.29 2.62 -0.02
C ASN A 41 18.60 1.32 0.43
N ARG A 42 18.75 0.27 -0.37
CA ARG A 42 18.22 -1.06 -0.07
C ARG A 42 19.40 -2.00 0.05
N SER A 43 19.78 -2.35 1.29
CA SER A 43 20.85 -3.32 1.53
C SER A 43 20.50 -4.69 0.93
N ASP A 44 21.52 -5.49 0.62
CA ASP A 44 21.30 -6.86 0.14
C ASP A 44 20.51 -7.70 1.17
N ASP A 45 20.67 -7.43 2.46
CA ASP A 45 19.94 -8.11 3.51
C ASP A 45 18.45 -7.75 3.52
N LEU A 46 18.10 -6.48 3.27
CA LEU A 46 16.71 -6.07 3.09
C LEU A 46 16.11 -6.75 1.86
N MET A 47 16.85 -6.85 0.76
CA MET A 47 16.36 -7.50 -0.47
C MET A 47 16.28 -9.03 -0.36
N LYS A 48 17.14 -9.68 0.44
CA LYS A 48 16.96 -11.09 0.84
C LYS A 48 15.66 -11.30 1.61
N GLN A 49 15.27 -10.36 2.47
CA GLN A 49 14.00 -10.43 3.19
C GLN A 49 12.78 -10.25 2.25
N VAL A 50 12.89 -9.43 1.18
CA VAL A 50 11.87 -9.38 0.11
C VAL A 50 11.69 -10.75 -0.51
N LEU A 51 12.79 -11.43 -0.90
CA LEU A 51 12.75 -12.77 -1.48
C LEU A 51 12.20 -13.81 -0.51
N ALA A 52 12.63 -13.79 0.74
CA ALA A 52 12.12 -14.67 1.79
C ALA A 52 10.61 -14.47 2.02
N THR A 53 10.14 -13.23 1.95
CA THR A 53 8.71 -12.90 2.06
C THR A 53 7.93 -13.41 0.84
N ALA A 54 8.50 -13.34 -0.35
CA ALA A 54 7.86 -13.76 -1.58
C ALA A 54 7.75 -15.29 -1.73
N GLU A 55 8.63 -16.05 -1.07
CA GLU A 55 8.63 -17.54 -1.10
C GLU A 55 8.64 -18.08 -2.54
N LEU A 56 9.59 -17.59 -3.35
CA LEU A 56 9.69 -17.94 -4.75
C LEU A 56 10.08 -19.42 -4.96
N ASN A 57 9.34 -20.11 -5.80
CA ASN A 57 9.71 -21.42 -6.33
C ASN A 57 10.53 -21.27 -7.63
N LYS A 58 11.19 -22.34 -8.09
CA LYS A 58 12.02 -22.34 -9.32
C LYS A 58 11.28 -21.91 -10.60
N LYS A 59 9.95 -22.09 -10.65
CA LYS A 59 9.11 -21.73 -11.81
C LYS A 59 8.53 -20.33 -11.73
N ASP A 60 8.66 -19.68 -10.58
CA ASP A 60 8.13 -18.34 -10.34
C ASP A 60 9.01 -17.28 -10.99
N TYR A 61 8.45 -16.10 -11.22
CA TYR A 61 9.15 -14.95 -11.76
C TYR A 61 8.77 -13.67 -11.04
N ILE A 62 9.61 -12.66 -11.24
CA ILE A 62 9.50 -11.33 -10.66
C ILE A 62 9.11 -10.35 -11.77
N VAL A 63 8.07 -9.56 -11.54
CA VAL A 63 7.71 -8.43 -12.39
C VAL A 63 8.12 -7.14 -11.72
N VAL A 64 8.80 -6.27 -12.47
CA VAL A 64 9.12 -4.91 -12.08
C VAL A 64 8.21 -3.95 -12.84
N LEU A 65 7.51 -3.08 -12.09
CA LEU A 65 6.64 -2.02 -12.61
C LEU A 65 7.31 -0.67 -12.37
N PRO A 66 8.01 -0.09 -13.37
CA PRO A 66 8.82 1.10 -13.19
C PRO A 66 8.10 2.42 -13.49
N MET A 67 6.77 2.42 -13.71
CA MET A 67 6.00 3.57 -14.20
C MET A 67 6.04 4.81 -13.29
N SER A 68 6.45 4.69 -12.04
CA SER A 68 6.70 5.83 -11.16
C SER A 68 7.98 6.60 -11.51
N SER A 69 8.97 5.93 -12.13
CA SER A 69 10.26 6.53 -12.47
C SER A 69 10.20 7.40 -13.72
N GLU A 70 10.97 8.48 -13.77
CA GLU A 70 11.25 9.24 -15.00
C GLU A 70 12.16 8.46 -15.94
N GLU A 71 13.02 7.61 -15.37
CA GLU A 71 13.96 6.75 -16.06
C GLU A 71 13.62 5.27 -15.80
N PRO A 72 12.57 4.72 -16.45
CA PRO A 72 12.09 3.36 -16.19
C PRO A 72 13.15 2.29 -16.39
N ASP A 73 13.96 2.41 -17.44
CA ASP A 73 15.02 1.45 -17.76
C ASP A 73 16.12 1.46 -16.69
N SER A 74 16.54 2.63 -16.23
CA SER A 74 17.51 2.80 -15.16
C SER A 74 17.00 2.21 -13.84
N ALA A 75 15.74 2.46 -13.51
CA ALA A 75 15.09 1.92 -12.31
C ALA A 75 15.03 0.37 -12.35
N PHE A 76 14.72 -0.20 -13.52
CA PHE A 76 14.71 -1.63 -13.73
C PHE A 76 16.12 -2.22 -13.63
N ILE A 77 17.11 -1.65 -14.31
CA ILE A 77 18.50 -2.13 -14.30
C ILE A 77 19.04 -2.12 -12.87
N PHE A 78 18.79 -1.04 -12.12
CA PHE A 78 19.23 -0.95 -10.72
C PHE A 78 18.67 -2.09 -9.86
N PHE A 79 17.35 -2.31 -9.93
CA PHE A 79 16.71 -3.42 -9.22
C PHE A 79 17.25 -4.78 -9.68
N LYS A 80 17.29 -5.02 -11.00
CA LYS A 80 17.73 -6.29 -11.59
C LYS A 80 19.18 -6.61 -11.21
N THR A 81 20.09 -5.63 -11.28
CA THR A 81 21.51 -5.82 -10.93
C THR A 81 21.70 -6.28 -9.50
N GLN A 82 20.88 -5.78 -8.57
CA GLN A 82 20.89 -6.24 -7.19
C GLN A 82 20.30 -7.65 -7.06
N MET A 83 19.14 -7.90 -7.68
CA MET A 83 18.40 -9.13 -7.48
C MET A 83 19.06 -10.37 -8.13
N VAL A 84 19.73 -10.24 -9.26
CA VAL A 84 20.41 -11.38 -9.92
C VAL A 84 21.55 -11.97 -9.09
N LYS A 85 22.05 -11.25 -8.10
CA LYS A 85 23.03 -11.74 -7.12
C LYS A 85 22.37 -12.60 -6.03
N LEU A 86 21.06 -12.47 -5.84
CA LEU A 86 20.31 -13.05 -4.73
C LEU A 86 19.34 -14.16 -5.18
N THR A 87 18.93 -14.19 -6.45
CA THR A 87 18.02 -15.20 -6.98
C THR A 87 18.28 -15.50 -8.46
N SER A 88 17.99 -16.73 -8.87
CA SER A 88 18.02 -17.16 -10.26
C SER A 88 16.66 -17.06 -10.96
N ASN A 89 15.62 -16.62 -10.27
CA ASN A 89 14.29 -16.48 -10.86
C ASN A 89 14.29 -15.41 -11.96
N PRO A 90 13.54 -15.60 -13.05
CA PRO A 90 13.41 -14.60 -14.11
C PRO A 90 12.90 -13.26 -13.57
N ILE A 91 13.49 -12.15 -14.02
CA ILE A 91 13.10 -10.78 -13.67
C ILE A 91 12.70 -10.06 -14.96
N VAL A 92 11.46 -9.65 -15.05
CA VAL A 92 10.84 -9.05 -16.23
C VAL A 92 10.39 -7.63 -15.92
N MET A 93 10.69 -6.70 -16.79
CA MET A 93 10.14 -5.35 -16.75
C MET A 93 8.82 -5.31 -17.53
N LEU A 94 7.77 -4.78 -16.93
CA LEU A 94 6.53 -4.42 -17.61
C LEU A 94 6.27 -2.93 -17.40
N ASN A 95 6.70 -2.12 -18.37
CA ASN A 95 6.50 -0.68 -18.36
C ASN A 95 5.22 -0.35 -19.16
N PHE A 96 4.11 -0.18 -18.44
CA PHE A 96 2.84 0.14 -19.05
C PHE A 96 2.75 1.64 -19.43
N THR A 97 2.03 1.88 -20.50
CA THR A 97 1.56 3.21 -20.93
C THR A 97 0.04 3.17 -21.07
N ALA A 98 -0.61 4.31 -21.27
CA ALA A 98 -2.05 4.35 -21.54
C ALA A 98 -2.45 3.42 -22.70
N ALA A 99 -1.60 3.30 -23.73
CA ALA A 99 -1.86 2.43 -24.90
C ALA A 99 -1.72 0.93 -24.56
N THR A 100 -0.80 0.55 -23.66
CA THR A 100 -0.52 -0.85 -23.33
C THR A 100 -1.24 -1.35 -22.08
N ALA A 101 -1.82 -0.46 -21.28
CA ALA A 101 -2.50 -0.81 -20.03
C ALA A 101 -3.74 -1.72 -20.22
N GLN A 102 -4.29 -1.77 -21.45
CA GLN A 102 -5.39 -2.66 -21.82
C GLN A 102 -4.91 -4.00 -22.39
N ASN A 103 -3.61 -4.21 -22.56
CA ASN A 103 -3.08 -5.45 -23.15
C ASN A 103 -3.23 -6.63 -22.19
N LYS A 104 -4.12 -7.58 -22.56
CA LYS A 104 -4.46 -8.73 -21.73
C LYS A 104 -3.25 -9.64 -21.45
N VAL A 105 -2.36 -9.86 -22.42
CA VAL A 105 -1.19 -10.73 -22.25
C VAL A 105 -0.24 -10.16 -21.19
N LEU A 106 -0.01 -8.82 -21.22
CA LEU A 106 0.84 -8.15 -20.24
C LEU A 106 0.20 -8.12 -18.85
N THR A 107 -1.11 -7.85 -18.77
CA THR A 107 -1.82 -7.84 -17.47
C THR A 107 -1.95 -9.24 -16.87
N ASP A 108 -2.15 -10.29 -17.69
CA ASP A 108 -2.10 -11.68 -17.23
C ASP A 108 -0.70 -12.04 -16.68
N SER A 109 0.36 -11.49 -17.26
CA SER A 109 1.72 -11.68 -16.76
C SER A 109 1.94 -10.98 -15.41
N VAL A 110 1.34 -9.79 -15.19
CA VAL A 110 1.34 -9.16 -13.85
C VAL A 110 0.60 -10.04 -12.85
N GLN A 111 -0.60 -10.51 -13.21
CA GLN A 111 -1.45 -11.28 -12.29
C GLN A 111 -0.82 -12.61 -11.85
N LYS A 112 0.02 -13.23 -12.69
CA LYS A 112 0.67 -14.52 -12.43
C LYS A 112 2.06 -14.38 -11.77
N ALA A 113 2.61 -13.19 -11.68
CA ALA A 113 3.91 -12.96 -11.05
C ALA A 113 3.86 -13.27 -9.55
N LYS A 114 4.85 -13.98 -9.03
CA LYS A 114 4.91 -14.32 -7.60
C LYS A 114 5.42 -13.16 -6.74
N LEU A 115 6.28 -12.32 -7.31
CA LEU A 115 6.73 -11.05 -6.74
C LEU A 115 6.51 -9.93 -7.76
N ILE A 116 5.82 -8.88 -7.34
CA ILE A 116 5.67 -7.64 -8.10
C ILE A 116 6.41 -6.54 -7.34
N PHE A 117 7.36 -5.89 -8.01
CA PHE A 117 8.12 -4.77 -7.43
C PHE A 117 7.76 -3.46 -8.14
N ILE A 118 7.34 -2.47 -7.36
CA ILE A 118 6.99 -1.12 -7.82
C ILE A 118 8.13 -0.17 -7.46
N SER A 119 8.70 0.51 -8.47
CA SER A 119 9.85 1.40 -8.28
C SER A 119 9.49 2.68 -7.51
N GLY A 120 10.51 3.40 -7.07
CA GLY A 120 10.39 4.78 -6.60
C GLY A 120 10.24 5.77 -7.74
N GLY A 121 9.95 7.03 -7.41
CA GLY A 121 9.71 8.14 -8.33
C GLY A 121 8.50 8.95 -7.90
N ASP A 122 7.52 9.12 -8.80
CA ASP A 122 6.26 9.82 -8.55
C ASP A 122 5.09 8.84 -8.51
N GLN A 123 4.42 8.77 -7.38
CA GLN A 123 3.26 7.92 -7.16
C GLN A 123 2.04 8.34 -7.99
N THR A 124 1.91 9.63 -8.31
CA THR A 124 0.80 10.12 -9.13
C THR A 124 1.00 9.71 -10.59
N ARG A 125 2.24 9.72 -11.08
CA ARG A 125 2.61 9.20 -12.40
C ARG A 125 2.28 7.71 -12.52
N PHE A 126 2.62 6.91 -11.51
CA PHE A 126 2.28 5.49 -11.49
C PHE A 126 0.76 5.29 -11.56
N MET A 127 0.00 5.96 -10.68
CA MET A 127 -1.45 5.81 -10.63
C MET A 127 -2.16 6.36 -11.86
N ALA A 128 -1.61 7.37 -12.55
CA ALA A 128 -2.16 7.89 -13.81
C ALA A 128 -2.19 6.82 -14.92
N VAL A 129 -1.22 5.89 -14.91
CA VAL A 129 -1.19 4.76 -15.85
C VAL A 129 -2.06 3.59 -15.37
N VAL A 130 -2.11 3.37 -14.06
CA VAL A 130 -2.66 2.14 -13.48
C VAL A 130 -4.13 2.28 -13.09
N ASN A 131 -4.55 3.47 -12.61
CA ASN A 131 -5.92 3.65 -12.14
C ASN A 131 -6.94 3.52 -13.29
N ASN A 132 -8.07 2.90 -13.00
CA ASN A 132 -9.14 2.60 -13.97
C ASN A 132 -8.67 1.73 -15.17
N THR A 133 -7.61 0.94 -15.01
CA THR A 133 -7.12 0.02 -16.04
C THR A 133 -7.05 -1.43 -15.51
N PRO A 134 -7.01 -2.42 -16.41
CA PRO A 134 -6.79 -3.83 -16.04
C PRO A 134 -5.50 -4.08 -15.26
N VAL A 135 -4.50 -3.20 -15.33
CA VAL A 135 -3.24 -3.32 -14.58
C VAL A 135 -3.51 -3.27 -13.07
N LYS A 136 -4.36 -2.33 -12.59
CA LYS A 136 -4.75 -2.25 -11.18
C LYS A 136 -5.39 -3.55 -10.71
N THR A 137 -6.36 -4.04 -11.48
CA THR A 137 -7.05 -5.31 -11.20
C THR A 137 -6.08 -6.50 -11.19
N ALA A 138 -5.10 -6.52 -12.10
CA ALA A 138 -4.11 -7.59 -12.17
C ALA A 138 -3.21 -7.61 -10.91
N ILE A 139 -2.76 -6.45 -10.43
CA ILE A 139 -1.97 -6.31 -9.19
C ILE A 139 -2.81 -6.78 -7.99
N GLN A 140 -4.06 -6.32 -7.88
CA GLN A 140 -4.96 -6.70 -6.79
C GLN A 140 -5.21 -8.22 -6.77
N LYS A 141 -5.52 -8.82 -7.93
CA LYS A 141 -5.72 -10.27 -8.04
C LYS A 141 -4.45 -11.07 -7.75
N ALA A 142 -3.27 -10.59 -8.16
CA ALA A 142 -2.01 -11.21 -7.78
C ALA A 142 -1.87 -11.25 -6.25
N TYR A 143 -2.13 -10.14 -5.58
CA TYR A 143 -2.11 -10.04 -4.11
C TYR A 143 -3.14 -10.98 -3.45
N GLU A 144 -4.38 -10.98 -3.90
CA GLU A 144 -5.43 -11.88 -3.41
C GLU A 144 -5.03 -13.37 -3.56
N ASN A 145 -4.36 -13.72 -4.64
CA ASN A 145 -3.96 -15.08 -4.96
C ASN A 145 -2.64 -15.54 -4.31
N GLY A 146 -1.97 -14.70 -3.53
CA GLY A 146 -0.80 -15.09 -2.76
C GLY A 146 0.54 -14.59 -3.29
N SER A 147 0.54 -13.62 -4.20
CA SER A 147 1.75 -12.92 -4.61
C SER A 147 2.19 -11.91 -3.55
N THR A 148 3.49 -11.66 -3.48
CA THR A 148 4.03 -10.54 -2.69
C THR A 148 4.08 -9.30 -3.58
N ILE A 149 3.50 -8.19 -3.09
CA ILE A 149 3.64 -6.88 -3.71
C ILE A 149 4.66 -6.10 -2.89
N SER A 150 5.77 -5.73 -3.50
CA SER A 150 6.81 -4.92 -2.89
C SER A 150 6.88 -3.57 -3.61
N GLY A 151 7.23 -2.52 -2.88
CA GLY A 151 7.42 -1.21 -3.47
C GLY A 151 8.26 -0.32 -2.58
N THR A 152 8.98 0.62 -3.20
CA THR A 152 9.87 1.55 -2.50
C THR A 152 9.47 2.99 -2.77
N SER A 153 9.52 3.87 -1.76
CA SER A 153 9.22 5.30 -1.90
C SER A 153 7.83 5.55 -2.52
N ALA A 154 7.73 6.02 -3.77
CA ALA A 154 6.46 6.12 -4.49
C ALA A 154 5.73 4.79 -4.56
N GLY A 155 6.45 3.67 -4.79
CA GLY A 155 5.90 2.33 -4.76
C GLY A 155 5.37 1.90 -3.39
N ALA A 156 5.85 2.48 -2.28
CA ALA A 156 5.28 2.32 -0.95
C ALA A 156 3.97 3.11 -0.79
N ALA A 157 3.96 4.36 -1.25
CA ALA A 157 2.81 5.24 -1.14
C ALA A 157 1.56 4.69 -1.84
N VAL A 158 1.73 4.09 -3.05
CA VAL A 158 0.61 3.55 -3.84
C VAL A 158 -0.08 2.35 -3.21
N MET A 159 0.51 1.71 -2.19
CA MET A 159 -0.08 0.53 -1.53
C MET A 159 -1.38 0.86 -0.78
N SER A 160 -1.48 2.05 -0.21
CA SER A 160 -2.66 2.51 0.52
C SER A 160 -3.85 2.73 -0.40
N GLU A 161 -5.06 2.64 0.14
CA GLU A 161 -6.26 3.10 -0.54
C GLU A 161 -6.29 4.64 -0.60
N LYS A 162 -6.04 5.29 0.53
CA LYS A 162 -5.82 6.73 0.62
C LYS A 162 -4.33 7.02 0.47
N MET A 163 -3.93 7.44 -0.71
CA MET A 163 -2.53 7.69 -1.06
C MET A 163 -2.19 9.18 -0.88
N ILE A 164 -1.14 9.47 -0.12
CA ILE A 164 -0.57 10.82 -0.04
C ILE A 164 0.17 11.10 -1.36
N THR A 165 -0.21 12.17 -2.08
CA THR A 165 0.46 12.56 -3.34
C THR A 165 1.81 13.23 -3.08
N GLY A 166 1.94 13.92 -1.96
CA GLY A 166 3.09 14.75 -1.60
C GLY A 166 2.85 16.23 -1.82
N ASN A 167 1.81 16.60 -2.56
CA ASN A 167 1.43 17.99 -2.81
C ASN A 167 0.61 18.58 -1.67
N GLN A 168 0.56 19.91 -1.63
CA GLN A 168 -0.26 20.70 -0.75
C GLN A 168 -1.33 21.46 -1.54
N LYS A 169 -2.58 21.47 -1.05
CA LYS A 169 -3.68 22.21 -1.70
C LYS A 169 -3.54 23.73 -1.53
N LEU A 170 -2.96 24.16 -0.41
CA LEU A 170 -2.80 25.57 -0.06
C LEU A 170 -1.45 26.17 -0.50
N GLN A 171 -0.56 25.37 -1.02
CA GLN A 171 0.77 25.78 -1.49
C GLN A 171 1.05 25.16 -2.85
N LYS A 172 1.31 25.99 -3.86
CA LYS A 172 1.52 25.51 -5.24
C LYS A 172 2.91 24.91 -5.46
N GLU A 173 3.91 25.41 -4.76
CA GLU A 173 5.28 24.91 -4.88
C GLU A 173 5.45 23.64 -4.08
N TYR A 174 6.05 22.62 -4.70
CA TYR A 174 6.34 21.36 -4.03
C TYR A 174 7.34 21.59 -2.90
N SER A 175 6.99 21.09 -1.72
CA SER A 175 7.89 20.99 -0.57
C SER A 175 7.97 19.55 -0.10
N GLY A 176 9.17 19.07 0.15
CA GLY A 176 9.39 17.72 0.68
C GLY A 176 8.78 17.49 2.07
N THR A 177 8.51 18.58 2.79
CA THR A 177 7.88 18.60 4.12
C THR A 177 6.77 19.64 4.15
N PHE A 178 5.86 19.51 5.12
CA PHE A 178 4.84 20.51 5.42
C PHE A 178 5.31 21.39 6.59
N ASP A 179 5.29 22.72 6.43
CA ASP A 179 5.70 23.64 7.50
C ASP A 179 4.77 23.59 8.70
N ASN A 180 3.49 23.30 8.46
CA ASN A 180 2.45 23.32 9.47
C ASN A 180 1.44 22.20 9.25
N ILE A 181 0.77 21.79 10.33
CA ILE A 181 -0.39 20.92 10.28
C ILE A 181 -1.63 21.79 10.04
N ARG A 182 -2.17 21.72 8.84
CA ARG A 182 -3.34 22.51 8.42
C ARG A 182 -4.46 21.61 7.91
N TYR A 183 -5.68 21.98 8.27
CA TYR A 183 -6.88 21.36 7.75
C TYR A 183 -7.04 21.66 6.26
N ASP A 184 -7.46 20.64 5.50
CA ASP A 184 -7.69 20.71 4.06
C ASP A 184 -6.48 21.22 3.25
N ASN A 185 -5.28 20.89 3.71
CA ASN A 185 -4.03 21.20 3.00
C ASN A 185 -3.39 19.98 2.33
N LEU A 186 -3.64 18.78 2.86
CA LEU A 186 -3.10 17.55 2.31
C LEU A 186 -3.81 17.19 1.00
N GLU A 187 -3.04 16.95 -0.06
CA GLU A 187 -3.56 16.34 -1.27
C GLU A 187 -3.43 14.82 -1.19
N THR A 188 -4.54 14.14 -1.35
CA THR A 188 -4.59 12.67 -1.44
C THR A 188 -5.27 12.25 -2.72
N SER A 189 -4.94 11.06 -3.19
CA SER A 189 -5.64 10.42 -4.30
C SER A 189 -5.87 8.93 -4.00
N GLU A 190 -6.55 8.25 -4.89
CA GLU A 190 -6.76 6.81 -4.79
C GLU A 190 -5.46 6.08 -5.15
N GLY A 191 -5.02 5.15 -4.29
CA GLY A 191 -3.93 4.23 -4.56
C GLY A 191 -4.41 2.86 -5.05
N LEU A 192 -3.58 1.84 -4.85
CA LEU A 192 -3.90 0.46 -5.26
C LEU A 192 -4.97 -0.21 -4.38
N GLY A 193 -5.22 0.31 -3.17
CA GLY A 193 -6.19 -0.26 -2.25
C GLY A 193 -5.79 -1.62 -1.67
N LEU A 194 -4.50 -1.93 -1.64
CA LEU A 194 -3.98 -3.16 -1.03
C LEU A 194 -3.95 -3.07 0.50
N LEU A 195 -3.82 -1.85 1.02
CA LEU A 195 -3.86 -1.52 2.44
C LEU A 195 -4.95 -0.48 2.66
N LYS A 196 -6.09 -0.91 3.22
CA LYS A 196 -7.29 -0.07 3.37
C LYS A 196 -7.38 0.62 4.74
N THR A 197 -6.71 0.06 5.74
CA THR A 197 -6.80 0.50 7.14
C THR A 197 -5.66 1.43 7.57
N ALA A 198 -4.74 1.75 6.64
CA ALA A 198 -3.62 2.63 6.93
C ALA A 198 -3.27 3.55 5.77
N VAL A 199 -2.68 4.70 6.12
CA VAL A 199 -2.02 5.63 5.21
C VAL A 199 -0.52 5.49 5.38
N ILE A 200 0.19 5.25 4.28
CA ILE A 200 1.65 5.13 4.27
C ILE A 200 2.29 6.47 3.92
N ASP A 201 3.25 6.87 4.73
CA ASP A 201 4.22 7.92 4.39
C ASP A 201 5.64 7.34 4.40
N GLN A 202 6.49 7.80 3.52
CA GLN A 202 7.81 7.24 3.24
C GLN A 202 8.93 8.31 3.36
N HIS A 203 10.23 7.90 3.44
CA HIS A 203 11.36 8.76 3.79
C HIS A 203 11.07 9.57 5.06
N PHE A 204 10.46 8.92 6.04
CA PHE A 204 9.67 9.61 7.05
C PHE A 204 10.51 10.47 8.00
N LEU A 205 11.49 9.86 8.67
CA LEU A 205 12.40 10.58 9.56
C LEU A 205 13.38 11.42 8.75
N LYS A 206 13.95 10.85 7.70
CA LYS A 206 14.92 11.51 6.83
C LYS A 206 14.44 12.84 6.27
N ARG A 207 13.14 12.95 5.96
CA ARG A 207 12.52 14.17 5.43
C ARG A 207 11.58 14.86 6.41
N ASN A 208 11.61 14.49 7.69
CA ASN A 208 10.83 15.09 8.77
C ASN A 208 9.33 15.26 8.45
N ARG A 209 8.68 14.15 8.03
CA ARG A 209 7.32 14.17 7.45
C ARG A 209 6.18 14.08 8.46
N TYR A 210 6.42 14.38 9.75
CA TYR A 210 5.42 14.33 10.80
C TYR A 210 4.19 15.18 10.48
N ASN A 211 4.39 16.46 10.07
CA ASN A 211 3.28 17.37 9.78
C ASN A 211 2.34 16.83 8.70
N ARG A 212 2.90 16.16 7.68
CA ARG A 212 2.15 15.56 6.60
C ARG A 212 1.31 14.37 7.06
N LEU A 213 1.91 13.45 7.81
CA LEU A 213 1.23 12.28 8.32
C LEU A 213 0.14 12.65 9.35
N LEU A 214 0.41 13.64 10.22
CA LEU A 214 -0.59 14.15 11.17
C LEU A 214 -1.75 14.85 10.45
N SER A 215 -1.49 15.58 9.35
CA SER A 215 -2.55 16.13 8.51
C SER A 215 -3.42 15.03 7.91
N ALA A 216 -2.83 13.91 7.47
CA ALA A 216 -3.58 12.76 6.97
C ALA A 216 -4.50 12.16 8.03
N LEU A 217 -4.03 12.01 9.27
CA LEU A 217 -4.84 11.47 10.36
C LEU A 217 -6.00 12.37 10.78
N VAL A 218 -5.87 13.68 10.61
CA VAL A 218 -6.98 14.60 10.87
C VAL A 218 -8.06 14.49 9.82
N GLU A 219 -7.67 14.27 8.56
CA GLU A 219 -8.62 14.05 7.46
C GLU A 219 -9.23 12.64 7.47
N PHE A 220 -8.46 11.64 7.94
CA PHE A 220 -8.86 10.23 8.00
C PHE A 220 -8.62 9.64 9.40
N PRO A 221 -9.39 10.04 10.42
CA PRO A 221 -9.12 9.71 11.82
C PRO A 221 -9.25 8.22 12.15
N ASP A 222 -9.97 7.46 11.34
CA ASP A 222 -10.15 6.00 11.49
C ASP A 222 -8.99 5.18 10.93
N LEU A 223 -8.08 5.81 10.17
CA LEU A 223 -6.93 5.14 9.61
C LEU A 223 -5.72 5.17 10.57
N THR A 224 -4.85 4.18 10.42
CA THR A 224 -3.54 4.19 11.05
C THR A 224 -2.55 4.93 10.14
N GLY A 225 -1.88 5.96 10.65
CA GLY A 225 -0.76 6.59 9.96
C GLY A 225 0.53 5.80 10.20
N ILE A 226 1.22 5.42 9.14
CA ILE A 226 2.47 4.67 9.21
C ILE A 226 3.55 5.42 8.43
N GLY A 227 4.51 5.98 9.15
CA GLY A 227 5.71 6.61 8.60
C GLY A 227 6.86 5.61 8.56
N ILE A 228 7.35 5.27 7.38
CA ILE A 228 8.45 4.32 7.18
C ILE A 228 9.67 5.10 6.74
N ASP A 229 10.78 4.96 7.48
CA ASP A 229 12.00 5.66 7.13
C ASP A 229 12.79 4.98 6.01
N GLU A 230 13.86 5.63 5.54
CA GLU A 230 14.77 5.10 4.53
C GLU A 230 15.45 3.81 5.02
N SER A 231 15.84 2.93 4.11
CA SER A 231 16.47 1.63 4.39
C SER A 231 15.65 0.72 5.33
N THR A 232 14.36 1.00 5.47
CA THR A 232 13.44 0.34 6.40
C THR A 232 12.16 -0.06 5.67
N ALA A 233 11.53 -1.12 6.13
CA ALA A 233 10.31 -1.64 5.53
C ALA A 233 9.34 -2.18 6.58
N ILE A 234 8.09 -2.33 6.17
CA ILE A 234 7.10 -3.14 6.86
C ILE A 234 6.68 -4.33 6.00
N ILE A 235 6.52 -5.48 6.64
CA ILE A 235 5.97 -6.69 6.05
C ILE A 235 4.56 -6.86 6.57
N VAL A 236 3.57 -6.77 5.68
CA VAL A 236 2.15 -6.88 6.05
C VAL A 236 1.63 -8.26 5.68
N ARG A 237 1.07 -8.95 6.66
CA ARG A 237 0.39 -10.25 6.51
C ARG A 237 -0.97 -10.14 7.19
N ASN A 238 -2.02 -9.98 6.41
CA ASN A 238 -3.34 -9.62 6.93
C ASN A 238 -3.27 -8.33 7.75
N ASN A 239 -3.64 -8.38 9.03
CA ASN A 239 -3.57 -7.22 9.94
C ASN A 239 -2.27 -7.15 10.76
N GLN A 240 -1.38 -8.13 10.64
CA GLN A 240 -0.10 -8.13 11.34
C GLN A 240 0.98 -7.47 10.50
N ILE A 241 1.74 -6.59 11.12
CA ILE A 241 2.90 -5.92 10.54
C ILE A 241 4.16 -6.31 11.31
N GLU A 242 5.22 -6.61 10.58
CA GLU A 242 6.57 -6.82 11.09
C GLU A 242 7.51 -5.79 10.47
N VAL A 243 8.37 -5.18 11.26
CA VAL A 243 9.36 -4.20 10.81
C VAL A 243 10.65 -4.88 10.37
N ALA A 244 11.21 -4.42 9.26
CA ALA A 244 12.48 -4.88 8.70
C ALA A 244 13.36 -3.69 8.31
N GLY A 245 14.68 -3.89 8.24
CA GLY A 245 15.63 -2.86 7.80
C GLY A 245 16.44 -2.23 8.93
N GLU A 246 16.88 -0.99 8.74
CA GLU A 246 17.97 -0.39 9.51
C GLU A 246 17.53 0.82 10.38
N SER A 247 16.37 1.40 10.13
CA SER A 247 15.83 2.55 10.86
C SER A 247 14.48 2.20 11.50
N GLU A 248 13.60 3.18 11.66
CA GLU A 248 12.41 3.08 12.47
C GLU A 248 11.13 3.24 11.63
N VAL A 249 10.05 2.72 12.18
CA VAL A 249 8.68 2.91 11.72
C VAL A 249 7.89 3.65 12.79
N ILE A 250 7.33 4.78 12.42
CA ILE A 250 6.47 5.58 13.30
C ILE A 250 5.01 5.24 13.01
N VAL A 251 4.28 4.88 14.03
CA VAL A 251 2.84 4.57 13.93
C VAL A 251 2.06 5.56 14.76
N VAL A 252 1.08 6.23 14.15
CA VAL A 252 0.22 7.21 14.81
C VAL A 252 -1.25 6.85 14.61
N ARG A 253 -2.08 7.02 15.66
CA ARG A 253 -3.48 6.59 15.68
C ARG A 253 -4.33 7.45 16.61
N ASN A 254 -5.65 7.31 16.46
CA ASN A 254 -6.65 7.76 17.41
C ASN A 254 -6.49 9.24 17.81
N PRO A 255 -6.44 10.18 16.87
CA PRO A 255 -6.41 11.61 17.20
C PRO A 255 -7.71 11.97 17.93
N LYS A 256 -7.59 12.67 19.08
CA LYS A 256 -8.73 13.12 19.88
C LYS A 256 -8.58 14.60 20.22
N GLY A 257 -9.71 15.28 20.47
CA GLY A 257 -9.72 16.70 20.74
C GLY A 257 -9.20 17.51 19.54
N VAL A 258 -9.50 17.06 18.34
CA VAL A 258 -9.10 17.75 17.11
C VAL A 258 -9.93 19.03 16.96
N SER A 259 -9.25 20.15 16.84
CA SER A 259 -9.89 21.44 16.59
C SER A 259 -9.13 22.22 15.52
N LYS A 260 -9.83 23.18 14.91
CA LYS A 260 -9.36 23.97 13.76
C LYS A 260 -9.42 25.46 14.09
N SER A 261 -8.32 26.15 13.91
CA SER A 261 -8.27 27.60 13.99
C SER A 261 -9.08 28.24 12.87
N LYS A 262 -10.01 29.15 13.21
CA LYS A 262 -10.80 29.90 12.22
C LYS A 262 -9.96 30.86 11.36
N LYS A 263 -8.81 31.30 11.87
CA LYS A 263 -7.99 32.33 11.22
C LYS A 263 -7.09 31.79 10.11
N ASN A 264 -6.48 30.62 10.33
CA ASN A 264 -5.38 30.14 9.46
C ASN A 264 -5.43 28.63 9.19
N ASN A 265 -6.53 27.98 9.54
CA ASN A 265 -6.74 26.54 9.37
C ASN A 265 -5.71 25.65 10.12
N LEU A 266 -4.93 26.19 11.04
CA LEU A 266 -4.05 25.37 11.87
C LEU A 266 -4.86 24.41 12.72
N ILE A 267 -4.32 23.21 12.91
CA ILE A 267 -4.94 22.11 13.63
C ILE A 267 -4.33 22.01 15.03
N SER A 268 -5.18 21.78 16.02
CA SER A 268 -4.82 21.34 17.35
C SER A 268 -5.29 19.92 17.56
N ILE A 269 -4.44 19.09 18.16
CA ILE A 269 -4.75 17.69 18.55
C ILE A 269 -4.39 17.58 20.03
N GLU A 270 -5.35 17.28 20.90
CA GLU A 270 -5.09 17.16 22.33
C GLU A 270 -4.38 15.87 22.70
N LYS A 271 -4.75 14.77 22.04
CA LYS A 271 -4.17 13.44 22.26
C LYS A 271 -4.08 12.66 20.96
N LEU A 272 -3.01 11.91 20.81
CA LEU A 272 -2.86 10.87 19.80
C LEU A 272 -1.99 9.75 20.39
N GLU A 273 -2.16 8.56 19.86
CA GLU A 273 -1.29 7.43 20.16
C GLU A 273 -0.14 7.40 19.16
N MET A 274 1.09 7.43 19.65
CA MET A 274 2.29 7.29 18.83
C MET A 274 3.14 6.14 19.36
N SER A 275 3.60 5.30 18.45
CA SER A 275 4.52 4.20 18.74
C SER A 275 5.67 4.21 17.74
N ILE A 276 6.83 3.78 18.18
CA ILE A 276 8.04 3.66 17.37
C ILE A 276 8.45 2.20 17.38
N TYR A 277 8.72 1.65 16.20
CA TYR A 277 9.12 0.25 16.03
C TYR A 277 10.42 0.15 15.26
N THR A 278 11.26 -0.80 15.64
CA THR A 278 12.52 -1.15 14.97
C THR A 278 12.47 -2.57 14.42
N ALA A 279 13.47 -2.96 13.65
CA ALA A 279 13.53 -4.27 12.99
C ALA A 279 13.23 -5.45 13.94
N GLY A 280 12.43 -6.40 13.47
CA GLY A 280 11.99 -7.59 14.21
C GLY A 280 10.76 -7.38 15.09
N GLN A 281 10.38 -6.13 15.39
CA GLN A 281 9.18 -5.86 16.18
C GLN A 281 7.91 -6.00 15.34
N LYS A 282 6.82 -6.36 16.02
CA LYS A 282 5.51 -6.61 15.40
C LYS A 282 4.42 -5.78 16.06
N PHE A 283 3.46 -5.38 15.24
CA PHE A 283 2.24 -4.72 15.70
C PHE A 283 1.06 -5.08 14.79
N ASN A 284 -0.15 -4.79 15.26
CA ASN A 284 -1.35 -5.00 14.46
C ASN A 284 -1.96 -3.66 14.04
N ILE A 285 -2.55 -3.64 12.84
CA ILE A 285 -3.47 -2.60 12.39
C ILE A 285 -4.90 -3.12 12.49
N LYS A 286 -5.83 -2.20 12.70
CA LYS A 286 -7.26 -2.53 12.84
C LYS A 286 -7.84 -3.07 11.55
#